data_a08d40ca8bd135c5410f3c2caafe239d
#
_entry.id   a08d40ca8bd135c5410f3c2caafe239d
#
_cell.length_a   1.000
_cell.length_b   1.000
_cell.length_c   1.000
_cell.angle_alpha   90.00
_cell.angle_beta   90.00
_cell.angle_gamma   90.00
#
_symmetry.space_group_name_H-M   'P 1'
#
loop_
_entity.id
_entity.type
_entity.pdbx_description
1 polymer ?
#
loop_
_entity_poly.entity_id
_entity_poly.type
_entity_poly.pdbx_seq_one_letter_code
_entity_poly.pdbx_strand_id
1 'polypeptide(L)'
;MPAAFFLGTLATASFIGLGWWTGLAAIIVGNVVGSLLAGMLATMGPLTGLAQMPVARASFGKSIAVPALVNWATSIGWDAINNVFGAAALTLLTGLPFWASLILIFAGQGVLAIFGYEAIHSFEKWATFVLGAMFLIVTVKVIGIGDFHRAATVHGPDLVGSFILMTTITASFILGFSVYASDYTRYLPRRTGKFEVFWRVALGLALSSGWIEILGLAAASALKNEAPMNTLRDLVGGGLIGALAMLAVAGGTVAINAVNDYSGSLSIQAAGIRIPRPVAAAIGAALGFALTLWLNSGGLGGKFENFLLFVSYWPPAWGAVVLADWWLRKRIDIAAIVDYRKLHSGWRALVAFLAGFAASIPFMNTTIFVGWVPANVLHGGDIAYLVGFVVAGAVYLILAQDVRAVANRESVHEPQLTRA
;
A
#
# COMPACT_ATOMS: atom_id res chain seq x y z
N MET A 1 -5.44 9.46 -3.16
CA MET A 1 -4.77 10.76 -3.36
C MET A 1 -4.73 11.64 -2.10
N PRO A 2 -5.84 11.95 -1.35
CA PRO A 2 -5.74 12.79 -0.15
C PRO A 2 -4.80 12.24 0.92
N ALA A 3 -4.78 10.92 1.16
CA ALA A 3 -3.85 10.28 2.07
C ALA A 3 -2.37 10.49 1.65
N ALA A 4 -2.05 10.38 0.35
CA ALA A 4 -0.71 10.65 -0.15
C ALA A 4 -0.32 12.14 0.01
N PHE A 5 -1.26 13.07 -0.23
CA PHE A 5 -1.03 14.50 0.04
C PHE A 5 -0.71 14.73 1.53
N PHE A 6 -1.50 14.17 2.43
CA PHE A 6 -1.25 14.28 3.86
C PHE A 6 0.09 13.63 4.27
N LEU A 7 0.43 12.46 3.68
CA LEU A 7 1.71 11.81 3.90
C LEU A 7 2.88 12.74 3.58
N GLY A 8 2.84 13.43 2.43
CA GLY A 8 3.87 14.40 2.05
C GLY A 8 4.07 15.52 3.09
N THR A 9 3.01 15.94 3.78
CA THR A 9 3.12 16.97 4.83
C THR A 9 3.88 16.48 6.06
N LEU A 10 3.90 15.17 6.32
CA LEU A 10 4.62 14.58 7.46
C LEU A 10 6.12 14.85 7.41
N ALA A 11 6.71 14.99 6.22
CA ALA A 11 8.13 15.29 6.08
C ALA A 11 8.58 16.51 6.89
N THR A 12 7.71 17.49 7.07
CA THR A 12 7.96 18.72 7.82
C THR A 12 7.40 18.73 9.23
N ALA A 13 6.73 17.64 9.64
CA ALA A 13 6.19 17.50 10.99
C ALA A 13 7.33 17.57 12.03
N SER A 14 7.04 18.03 13.24
CA SER A 14 8.03 18.27 14.29
C SER A 14 8.85 17.03 14.67
N PHE A 15 8.32 15.85 14.47
CA PHE A 15 8.99 14.58 14.77
C PHE A 15 9.87 14.06 13.62
N ILE A 16 9.78 14.67 12.41
CA ILE A 16 10.63 14.37 11.25
C ILE A 16 11.56 15.56 10.95
N GLY A 17 11.01 16.76 10.79
CA GLY A 17 11.76 18.00 10.69
C GLY A 17 12.62 18.18 9.43
N LEU A 18 12.29 17.51 8.31
CA LEU A 18 13.00 17.65 7.06
C LEU A 18 12.71 19.00 6.39
N GLY A 19 13.71 19.52 5.71
CA GLY A 19 13.56 20.66 4.80
C GLY A 19 13.06 20.23 3.41
N TRP A 20 12.93 21.21 2.52
CA TRP A 20 12.43 20.96 1.16
C TRP A 20 13.24 19.88 0.41
N TRP A 21 14.54 20.07 0.29
CA TRP A 21 15.38 19.17 -0.53
C TRP A 21 15.54 17.78 0.07
N THR A 22 15.67 17.71 1.38
CA THR A 22 15.77 16.41 2.07
C THR A 22 14.46 15.67 2.09
N GLY A 23 13.32 16.37 2.27
CA GLY A 23 11.99 15.79 2.16
C GLY A 23 11.68 15.31 0.74
N LEU A 24 12.00 16.13 -0.28
CA LEU A 24 11.85 15.76 -1.69
C LEU A 24 12.66 14.50 -2.03
N ALA A 25 13.91 14.43 -1.60
CA ALA A 25 14.75 13.27 -1.84
C ALA A 25 14.20 12.00 -1.14
N ALA A 26 13.75 12.13 0.12
CA ALA A 26 13.17 11.02 0.86
C ALA A 26 11.89 10.49 0.18
N ILE A 27 11.02 11.38 -0.29
CA ILE A 27 9.81 11.01 -1.04
C ILE A 27 10.17 10.27 -2.33
N ILE A 28 11.11 10.79 -3.12
CA ILE A 28 11.51 10.15 -4.39
C ILE A 28 12.08 8.76 -4.13
N VAL A 29 13.04 8.64 -3.19
CA VAL A 29 13.69 7.36 -2.87
C VAL A 29 12.66 6.34 -2.36
N GLY A 30 11.79 6.74 -1.43
CA GLY A 30 10.79 5.84 -0.87
C GLY A 30 9.79 5.35 -1.92
N ASN A 31 9.28 6.25 -2.77
CA ASN A 31 8.38 5.87 -3.86
C ASN A 31 9.05 4.92 -4.86
N VAL A 32 10.32 5.16 -5.22
CA VAL A 32 11.06 4.25 -6.10
C VAL A 32 11.22 2.88 -5.46
N VAL A 33 11.69 2.81 -4.21
CA VAL A 33 11.91 1.53 -3.51
C VAL A 33 10.60 0.74 -3.37
N GLY A 34 9.50 1.39 -2.93
CA GLY A 34 8.20 0.73 -2.79
C GLY A 34 7.67 0.20 -4.12
N SER A 35 7.83 0.97 -5.20
CA SER A 35 7.30 0.63 -6.51
C SER A 35 8.03 -0.54 -7.19
N LEU A 36 9.31 -0.76 -6.89
CA LEU A 36 10.06 -1.91 -7.42
C LEU A 36 9.44 -3.24 -6.98
N LEU A 37 9.10 -3.38 -5.72
CA LEU A 37 8.46 -4.61 -5.21
C LEU A 37 7.08 -4.82 -5.87
N ALA A 38 6.26 -3.78 -5.92
CA ALA A 38 4.94 -3.84 -6.56
C ALA A 38 5.05 -4.20 -8.06
N GLY A 39 6.00 -3.58 -8.78
CA GLY A 39 6.26 -3.88 -10.19
C GLY A 39 6.67 -5.33 -10.42
N MET A 40 7.57 -5.89 -9.59
CA MET A 40 8.00 -7.29 -9.68
C MET A 40 6.82 -8.25 -9.47
N LEU A 41 6.02 -8.04 -8.43
CA LEU A 41 4.87 -8.90 -8.12
C LEU A 41 3.77 -8.79 -9.16
N ALA A 42 3.54 -7.61 -9.74
CA ALA A 42 2.57 -7.38 -10.81
C ALA A 42 2.80 -8.26 -12.05
N THR A 43 4.07 -8.64 -12.32
CA THR A 43 4.41 -9.51 -13.48
C THR A 43 3.80 -10.90 -13.40
N MET A 44 3.35 -11.32 -12.23
CA MET A 44 2.75 -12.64 -12.01
C MET A 44 1.30 -12.71 -12.50
N GLY A 45 0.58 -11.57 -12.48
CA GLY A 45 -0.83 -11.49 -12.85
C GLY A 45 -1.16 -12.04 -14.25
N PRO A 46 -0.57 -11.51 -15.33
CA PRO A 46 -0.85 -11.98 -16.69
C PRO A 46 -0.50 -13.46 -16.91
N LEU A 47 0.51 -13.95 -16.21
CA LEU A 47 0.97 -15.33 -16.36
C LEU A 47 0.07 -16.36 -15.67
N THR A 48 -0.55 -15.98 -14.55
CA THR A 48 -1.36 -16.87 -13.72
C THR A 48 -2.86 -16.64 -13.89
N GLY A 49 -3.29 -15.43 -14.23
CA GLY A 49 -4.70 -15.02 -14.20
C GLY A 49 -5.29 -14.95 -12.79
N LEU A 50 -4.44 -14.99 -11.75
CA LEU A 50 -4.87 -15.03 -10.35
C LEU A 50 -4.54 -13.73 -9.62
N ALA A 51 -5.32 -13.42 -8.59
CA ALA A 51 -5.04 -12.34 -7.64
C ALA A 51 -3.78 -12.65 -6.80
N GLN A 52 -3.17 -11.63 -6.22
CA GLN A 52 -1.85 -11.71 -5.62
C GLN A 52 -1.77 -12.71 -4.44
N MET A 53 -2.73 -12.69 -3.53
CA MET A 53 -2.75 -13.66 -2.41
C MET A 53 -2.98 -15.10 -2.86
N PRO A 54 -3.91 -15.41 -3.78
CA PRO A 54 -3.99 -16.72 -4.43
C PRO A 54 -2.70 -17.18 -5.12
N VAL A 55 -1.97 -16.29 -5.81
CA VAL A 55 -0.66 -16.63 -6.40
C VAL A 55 0.34 -17.06 -5.35
N ALA A 56 0.38 -16.38 -4.21
CA ALA A 56 1.30 -16.70 -3.11
C ALA A 56 1.04 -18.07 -2.46
N ARG A 57 -0.08 -18.75 -2.77
CA ARG A 57 -0.29 -20.15 -2.38
C ARG A 57 0.76 -21.11 -2.96
N ALA A 58 1.41 -20.71 -4.06
CA ALA A 58 2.49 -21.54 -4.63
C ALA A 58 3.64 -21.72 -3.63
N SER A 59 4.03 -20.66 -2.94
CA SER A 59 5.09 -20.69 -1.92
C SER A 59 4.56 -21.09 -0.54
N PHE A 60 3.48 -20.45 -0.10
CA PHE A 60 2.96 -20.58 1.26
C PHE A 60 2.04 -21.79 1.47
N GLY A 61 1.53 -22.43 0.43
CA GLY A 61 0.59 -23.54 0.60
C GLY A 61 -0.57 -23.18 1.52
N LYS A 62 -0.88 -24.05 2.50
CA LYS A 62 -1.93 -23.78 3.52
C LYS A 62 -1.55 -22.69 4.50
N SER A 63 -0.25 -22.46 4.74
CA SER A 63 0.20 -21.41 5.65
C SER A 63 -0.03 -19.98 5.11
N ILE A 64 -0.48 -19.85 3.85
CA ILE A 64 -0.96 -18.57 3.31
C ILE A 64 -2.03 -17.91 4.19
N ALA A 65 -2.72 -18.68 5.02
CA ALA A 65 -3.71 -18.16 5.96
C ALA A 65 -3.15 -17.02 6.83
N VAL A 66 -1.88 -17.11 7.25
CA VAL A 66 -1.26 -16.09 8.10
C VAL A 66 -1.09 -14.75 7.36
N PRO A 67 -0.30 -14.64 6.26
CA PRO A 67 -0.16 -13.37 5.58
C PRO A 67 -1.46 -12.88 4.94
N ALA A 68 -2.37 -13.77 4.55
CA ALA A 68 -3.66 -13.38 3.98
C ALA A 68 -4.59 -12.73 5.03
N LEU A 69 -4.59 -13.21 6.28
CA LEU A 69 -5.32 -12.57 7.38
C LEU A 69 -4.71 -11.22 7.77
N VAL A 70 -3.37 -11.12 7.79
CA VAL A 70 -2.69 -9.84 8.00
C VAL A 70 -3.05 -8.85 6.88
N ASN A 71 -3.10 -9.32 5.62
CA ASN A 71 -3.51 -8.47 4.51
C ASN A 71 -4.96 -8.00 4.62
N TRP A 72 -5.88 -8.86 5.04
CA TRP A 72 -7.26 -8.45 5.29
C TRP A 72 -7.36 -7.39 6.39
N ALA A 73 -6.63 -7.56 7.51
CA ALA A 73 -6.56 -6.55 8.55
C ALA A 73 -5.95 -5.23 8.04
N THR A 74 -4.94 -5.31 7.17
CA THR A 74 -4.33 -4.14 6.51
C THR A 74 -5.33 -3.42 5.60
N SER A 75 -6.18 -4.16 4.85
CA SER A 75 -7.21 -3.53 4.00
C SER A 75 -8.23 -2.75 4.82
N ILE A 76 -8.64 -3.27 5.99
CA ILE A 76 -9.51 -2.56 6.93
C ILE A 76 -8.84 -1.27 7.44
N GLY A 77 -7.53 -1.32 7.70
CA GLY A 77 -6.77 -0.13 8.08
C GLY A 77 -6.73 0.93 6.98
N TRP A 78 -6.52 0.53 5.73
CA TRP A 78 -6.58 1.43 4.56
C TRP A 78 -7.97 2.04 4.38
N ASP A 79 -9.03 1.26 4.54
CA ASP A 79 -10.41 1.76 4.50
C ASP A 79 -10.64 2.82 5.57
N ALA A 80 -10.19 2.56 6.78
CA ALA A 80 -10.36 3.50 7.88
C ALA A 80 -9.60 4.82 7.62
N ILE A 81 -8.37 4.76 7.14
CA ILE A 81 -7.59 5.96 6.78
C ILE A 81 -8.27 6.75 5.66
N ASN A 82 -8.68 6.10 4.58
CA ASN A 82 -9.36 6.77 3.48
C ASN A 82 -10.69 7.39 3.94
N ASN A 83 -11.44 6.69 4.79
CA ASN A 83 -12.71 7.16 5.33
C ASN A 83 -12.57 8.41 6.20
N VAL A 84 -11.45 8.58 6.93
CA VAL A 84 -11.20 9.84 7.66
C VAL A 84 -11.22 11.02 6.68
N PHE A 85 -10.53 10.90 5.54
CA PHE A 85 -10.47 11.98 4.55
C PHE A 85 -11.80 12.15 3.79
N GLY A 86 -12.44 11.04 3.38
CA GLY A 86 -13.71 11.07 2.66
C GLY A 86 -14.85 11.64 3.51
N ALA A 87 -14.99 11.20 4.76
CA ALA A 87 -16.01 11.70 5.66
C ALA A 87 -15.76 13.17 6.05
N ALA A 88 -14.50 13.57 6.28
CA ALA A 88 -14.16 14.96 6.53
C ALA A 88 -14.50 15.85 5.31
N ALA A 89 -14.20 15.39 4.09
CA ALA A 89 -14.57 16.13 2.87
C ALA A 89 -16.10 16.28 2.73
N LEU A 90 -16.84 15.20 2.98
CA LEU A 90 -18.31 15.23 2.93
C LEU A 90 -18.91 16.11 4.04
N THR A 91 -18.33 16.10 5.24
CA THR A 91 -18.69 17.02 6.33
C THR A 91 -18.52 18.49 5.91
N LEU A 92 -17.39 18.82 5.28
CA LEU A 92 -17.14 20.19 4.78
C LEU A 92 -18.08 20.60 3.64
N LEU A 93 -18.51 19.63 2.83
CA LEU A 93 -19.42 19.87 1.71
C LEU A 93 -20.87 20.09 2.17
N THR A 94 -21.33 19.30 3.15
CA THR A 94 -22.75 19.20 3.52
C THR A 94 -23.09 19.88 4.83
N GLY A 95 -22.12 20.14 5.69
CA GLY A 95 -22.32 20.58 7.08
C GLY A 95 -22.80 19.50 8.03
N LEU A 96 -22.93 18.24 7.57
CA LEU A 96 -23.32 17.12 8.41
C LEU A 96 -22.22 16.79 9.45
N PRO A 97 -22.57 16.25 10.63
CA PRO A 97 -21.57 15.77 11.56
C PRO A 97 -20.75 14.62 10.96
N PHE A 98 -19.50 14.48 11.38
CA PHE A 98 -18.55 13.49 10.84
C PHE A 98 -19.12 12.07 10.79
N TRP A 99 -19.77 11.60 11.86
CA TRP A 99 -20.33 10.26 11.90
C TRP A 99 -21.43 10.02 10.86
N ALA A 100 -22.25 11.05 10.56
CA ALA A 100 -23.30 10.95 9.53
C ALA A 100 -22.69 10.93 8.13
N SER A 101 -21.68 11.76 7.88
CA SER A 101 -20.90 11.75 6.64
C SER A 101 -20.22 10.39 6.44
N LEU A 102 -19.69 9.79 7.51
CA LEU A 102 -19.07 8.48 7.49
C LEU A 102 -20.08 7.37 7.11
N ILE A 103 -21.31 7.41 7.66
CA ILE A 103 -22.38 6.47 7.28
C ILE A 103 -22.68 6.60 5.77
N LEU A 104 -22.76 7.82 5.23
CA LEU A 104 -23.02 8.03 3.80
C LEU A 104 -21.90 7.47 2.92
N ILE A 105 -20.63 7.63 3.32
CA ILE A 105 -19.48 7.03 2.62
C ILE A 105 -19.61 5.50 2.61
N PHE A 106 -19.88 4.88 3.77
CA PHE A 106 -20.07 3.43 3.85
C PHE A 106 -21.28 2.93 3.04
N ALA A 107 -22.37 3.67 3.04
CA ALA A 107 -23.53 3.35 2.21
C ALA A 107 -23.15 3.40 0.70
N GLY A 108 -22.40 4.41 0.28
CA GLY A 108 -21.88 4.52 -1.08
C GLY A 108 -20.95 3.35 -1.47
N GLN A 109 -20.05 2.94 -0.58
CA GLN A 109 -19.19 1.77 -0.77
C GLN A 109 -20.02 0.49 -0.95
N GLY A 110 -21.01 0.26 -0.07
CA GLY A 110 -21.90 -0.89 -0.14
C GLY A 110 -22.69 -0.95 -1.45
N VAL A 111 -23.23 0.19 -1.88
CA VAL A 111 -23.93 0.30 -3.17
C VAL A 111 -22.99 -0.03 -4.33
N LEU A 112 -21.78 0.55 -4.35
CA LEU A 112 -20.81 0.29 -5.41
C LEU A 112 -20.37 -1.18 -5.43
N ALA A 113 -20.21 -1.81 -4.26
CA ALA A 113 -19.85 -3.21 -4.14
C ALA A 113 -20.96 -4.15 -4.71
N ILE A 114 -22.25 -3.79 -4.60
CA ILE A 114 -23.38 -4.54 -5.17
C ILE A 114 -23.32 -4.56 -6.70
N PHE A 115 -22.95 -3.45 -7.33
CA PHE A 115 -22.82 -3.37 -8.79
C PHE A 115 -21.62 -4.13 -9.37
N GLY A 116 -20.67 -4.53 -8.53
CA GLY A 116 -19.58 -5.42 -8.87
C GLY A 116 -18.40 -4.74 -9.58
N TYR A 117 -17.46 -5.57 -10.04
CA TYR A 117 -16.14 -5.15 -10.52
C TYR A 117 -16.19 -4.12 -11.66
N GLU A 118 -17.04 -4.28 -12.65
CA GLU A 118 -17.09 -3.36 -13.80
C GLU A 118 -17.55 -1.95 -13.41
N ALA A 119 -18.51 -1.86 -12.48
CA ALA A 119 -18.97 -0.58 -11.96
C ALA A 119 -17.87 0.10 -11.12
N ILE A 120 -17.19 -0.65 -10.26
CA ILE A 120 -16.05 -0.16 -9.46
C ILE A 120 -14.99 0.40 -10.40
N HIS A 121 -14.57 -0.36 -11.41
CA HIS A 121 -13.52 0.05 -12.33
C HIS A 121 -13.90 1.27 -13.20
N SER A 122 -15.14 1.33 -13.67
CA SER A 122 -15.66 2.49 -14.39
C SER A 122 -15.66 3.73 -13.50
N PHE A 123 -16.10 3.60 -12.25
CA PHE A 123 -16.14 4.69 -11.29
C PHE A 123 -14.74 5.18 -10.90
N GLU A 124 -13.78 4.26 -10.69
CA GLU A 124 -12.37 4.59 -10.45
C GLU A 124 -11.75 5.39 -11.60
N LYS A 125 -12.06 5.02 -12.84
CA LYS A 125 -11.58 5.74 -14.02
C LYS A 125 -12.04 7.20 -13.99
N TRP A 126 -13.32 7.46 -13.74
CA TRP A 126 -13.84 8.82 -13.62
C TRP A 126 -13.27 9.57 -12.41
N ALA A 127 -13.20 8.92 -11.25
CA ALA A 127 -12.59 9.49 -10.06
C ALA A 127 -11.13 9.88 -10.30
N THR A 128 -10.37 9.09 -11.06
CA THR A 128 -8.98 9.41 -11.42
C THR A 128 -8.88 10.69 -12.24
N PHE A 129 -9.75 10.89 -13.24
CA PHE A 129 -9.75 12.12 -14.02
C PHE A 129 -10.13 13.34 -13.18
N VAL A 130 -11.17 13.25 -12.35
CA VAL A 130 -11.65 14.36 -11.54
C VAL A 130 -10.64 14.71 -10.44
N LEU A 131 -10.11 13.73 -9.73
CA LEU A 131 -9.05 13.93 -8.73
C LEU A 131 -7.75 14.41 -9.38
N GLY A 132 -7.38 13.88 -10.54
CA GLY A 132 -6.23 14.33 -11.30
C GLY A 132 -6.34 15.82 -11.67
N ALA A 133 -7.49 16.25 -12.19
CA ALA A 133 -7.75 17.66 -12.49
C ALA A 133 -7.69 18.55 -11.24
N MET A 134 -8.26 18.09 -10.12
CA MET A 134 -8.17 18.78 -8.84
C MET A 134 -6.71 18.95 -8.40
N PHE A 135 -5.91 17.88 -8.44
CA PHE A 135 -4.50 17.96 -8.03
C PHE A 135 -3.63 18.75 -9.02
N LEU A 136 -4.01 18.88 -10.29
CA LEU A 136 -3.39 19.85 -11.21
C LEU A 136 -3.65 21.29 -10.76
N ILE A 137 -4.87 21.62 -10.32
CA ILE A 137 -5.17 22.94 -9.73
C ILE A 137 -4.33 23.17 -8.48
N VAL A 138 -4.23 22.16 -7.57
CA VAL A 138 -3.36 22.23 -6.40
C VAL A 138 -1.90 22.45 -6.80
N THR A 139 -1.41 21.79 -7.86
CA THR A 139 -0.04 22.00 -8.37
C THR A 139 0.22 23.44 -8.73
N VAL A 140 -0.66 24.03 -9.53
CA VAL A 140 -0.53 25.45 -9.93
C VAL A 140 -0.55 26.38 -8.72
N LYS A 141 -1.44 26.13 -7.77
CA LYS A 141 -1.53 26.95 -6.54
C LYS A 141 -0.30 26.82 -5.65
N VAL A 142 0.19 25.60 -5.47
CA VAL A 142 1.35 25.32 -4.62
C VAL A 142 2.63 25.94 -5.18
N ILE A 143 2.78 26.08 -6.51
CA ILE A 143 3.92 26.81 -7.11
C ILE A 143 4.00 28.26 -6.58
N GLY A 144 2.86 28.91 -6.35
CA GLY A 144 2.83 30.30 -5.87
C GLY A 144 2.97 30.48 -4.35
N ILE A 145 2.68 29.45 -3.56
CA ILE A 145 2.63 29.55 -2.08
C ILE A 145 3.57 28.59 -1.37
N GLY A 146 4.16 27.62 -2.08
CA GLY A 146 5.03 26.60 -1.50
C GLY A 146 6.33 27.19 -1.01
N ASP A 147 6.82 26.69 0.14
CA ASP A 147 8.12 27.05 0.68
C ASP A 147 9.20 26.10 0.19
N PHE A 148 9.70 26.35 -1.01
CA PHE A 148 10.75 25.57 -1.67
C PHE A 148 12.18 25.82 -1.11
N HIS A 149 12.32 26.73 -0.14
CA HIS A 149 13.58 27.06 0.52
C HIS A 149 13.59 26.64 1.98
N ARG A 150 12.54 25.96 2.45
CA ARG A 150 12.43 25.52 3.84
C ARG A 150 13.65 24.73 4.27
N ALA A 151 14.33 25.21 5.29
CA ALA A 151 15.45 24.50 5.92
C ALA A 151 14.94 23.33 6.78
N ALA A 152 15.77 22.31 6.95
CA ALA A 152 15.51 21.28 7.94
C ALA A 152 15.65 21.87 9.35
N THR A 153 14.82 21.39 10.28
CA THR A 153 14.90 21.73 11.70
C THR A 153 15.80 20.78 12.48
N VAL A 154 16.11 19.63 11.89
CA VAL A 154 17.05 18.62 12.42
C VAL A 154 18.37 18.66 11.63
N HIS A 155 19.49 18.32 12.28
CA HIS A 155 20.81 18.43 11.69
C HIS A 155 21.69 17.22 12.03
N GLY A 156 22.82 17.08 11.33
CA GLY A 156 23.79 16.02 11.60
C GLY A 156 23.20 14.61 11.51
N PRO A 157 23.50 13.71 12.45
CA PRO A 157 22.99 12.34 12.44
C PRO A 157 21.46 12.24 12.50
N ASP A 158 20.80 13.16 13.20
CA ASP A 158 19.34 13.17 13.32
C ASP A 158 18.66 13.49 11.97
N LEU A 159 19.31 14.31 11.12
CA LEU A 159 18.83 14.54 9.75
C LEU A 159 18.86 13.25 8.92
N VAL A 160 19.91 12.43 9.09
CA VAL A 160 20.00 11.12 8.42
C VAL A 160 18.93 10.18 8.93
N GLY A 161 18.72 10.12 10.24
CA GLY A 161 17.64 9.31 10.85
C GLY A 161 16.26 9.70 10.33
N SER A 162 15.95 10.99 10.34
CA SER A 162 14.69 11.53 9.82
C SER A 162 14.51 11.26 8.32
N PHE A 163 15.59 11.37 7.54
CA PHE A 163 15.57 11.04 6.12
C PHE A 163 15.21 9.56 5.88
N ILE A 164 15.86 8.66 6.63
CA ILE A 164 15.60 7.22 6.55
C ILE A 164 14.15 6.92 6.96
N LEU A 165 13.68 7.49 8.07
CA LEU A 165 12.30 7.30 8.55
C LEU A 165 11.28 7.77 7.52
N MET A 166 11.44 8.98 6.98
CA MET A 166 10.54 9.51 5.95
C MET A 166 10.57 8.67 4.67
N THR A 167 11.76 8.17 4.27
CA THR A 167 11.89 7.24 3.14
C THR A 167 11.09 5.96 3.38
N THR A 168 11.13 5.41 4.59
CA THR A 168 10.35 4.22 4.97
C THR A 168 8.85 4.51 4.97
N ILE A 169 8.43 5.64 5.51
CA ILE A 169 7.01 6.06 5.53
C ILE A 169 6.48 6.20 4.09
N THR A 170 7.20 6.83 3.18
CA THR A 170 6.78 6.98 1.78
C THR A 170 6.83 5.65 1.02
N ALA A 171 7.86 4.82 1.24
CA ALA A 171 7.91 3.48 0.66
C ALA A 171 6.73 2.63 1.11
N SER A 172 6.32 2.73 2.37
CA SER A 172 5.24 1.91 2.96
C SER A 172 3.90 2.11 2.26
N PHE A 173 3.63 3.33 1.79
CA PHE A 173 2.40 3.65 1.06
C PHE A 173 2.26 2.78 -0.20
N ILE A 174 3.36 2.61 -0.96
CA ILE A 174 3.37 1.75 -2.16
C ILE A 174 3.56 0.28 -1.81
N LEU A 175 4.36 -0.04 -0.78
CA LEU A 175 4.51 -1.42 -0.30
C LEU A 175 3.16 -2.03 0.10
N GLY A 176 2.25 -1.23 0.67
CA GLY A 176 0.88 -1.63 0.93
C GLY A 176 0.11 -2.03 -0.33
N PHE A 177 0.43 -1.46 -1.50
CA PHE A 177 -0.18 -1.85 -2.77
C PHE A 177 0.44 -3.13 -3.35
N SER A 178 1.67 -3.48 -3.00
CA SER A 178 2.38 -4.63 -3.57
C SER A 178 1.62 -5.95 -3.39
N VAL A 179 0.84 -6.08 -2.31
CA VAL A 179 0.04 -7.27 -2.00
C VAL A 179 -1.23 -7.38 -2.84
N TYR A 180 -1.54 -6.38 -3.65
CA TYR A 180 -2.67 -6.32 -4.60
C TYR A 180 -2.20 -6.23 -6.06
N ALA A 181 -0.92 -6.20 -6.34
CA ALA A 181 -0.36 -5.88 -7.65
C ALA A 181 -0.92 -6.78 -8.77
N SER A 182 -1.06 -8.10 -8.53
CA SER A 182 -1.64 -9.03 -9.50
C SER A 182 -3.17 -8.95 -9.58
N ASP A 183 -3.87 -8.36 -8.60
CA ASP A 183 -5.32 -8.23 -8.61
C ASP A 183 -5.80 -7.42 -9.82
N TYR A 184 -4.98 -6.48 -10.27
CA TYR A 184 -5.23 -5.65 -11.46
C TYR A 184 -4.62 -6.24 -12.72
N THR A 185 -3.35 -6.70 -12.65
CA THR A 185 -2.64 -7.14 -13.84
C THR A 185 -3.06 -8.51 -14.36
N ARG A 186 -3.80 -9.31 -13.58
CA ARG A 186 -4.34 -10.62 -13.99
C ARG A 186 -5.30 -10.56 -15.17
N TYR A 187 -5.87 -9.40 -15.45
CA TYR A 187 -6.77 -9.17 -16.59
C TYR A 187 -6.03 -8.83 -17.89
N LEU A 188 -4.72 -8.61 -17.83
CA LEU A 188 -3.90 -8.41 -19.02
C LEU A 188 -3.71 -9.72 -19.79
N PRO A 189 -3.59 -9.68 -21.13
CA PRO A 189 -3.30 -10.85 -21.93
C PRO A 189 -2.04 -11.57 -21.45
N ARG A 190 -2.05 -12.91 -21.44
CA ARG A 190 -0.92 -13.73 -20.99
C ARG A 190 0.38 -13.45 -21.74
N ARG A 191 0.29 -12.97 -22.98
CA ARG A 191 1.42 -12.58 -23.85
C ARG A 191 2.05 -11.23 -23.51
N THR A 192 1.46 -10.45 -22.58
CA THR A 192 2.00 -9.15 -22.18
C THR A 192 3.39 -9.32 -21.59
N GLY A 193 4.35 -8.55 -22.09
CA GLY A 193 5.75 -8.65 -21.69
C GLY A 193 5.96 -8.33 -20.20
N LYS A 194 6.73 -9.17 -19.49
CA LYS A 194 7.03 -8.95 -18.06
C LYS A 194 7.67 -7.58 -17.81
N PHE A 195 8.60 -7.17 -18.66
CA PHE A 195 9.29 -5.89 -18.58
C PHE A 195 8.31 -4.70 -18.71
N GLU A 196 7.37 -4.82 -19.65
CA GLU A 196 6.32 -3.83 -19.85
C GLU A 196 5.41 -3.71 -18.62
N VAL A 197 4.94 -4.83 -18.08
CA VAL A 197 4.11 -4.85 -16.86
C VAL A 197 4.86 -4.24 -15.68
N PHE A 198 6.12 -4.67 -15.47
CA PHE A 198 6.96 -4.16 -14.40
C PHE A 198 7.08 -2.63 -14.45
N TRP A 199 7.51 -2.06 -15.58
CA TRP A 199 7.76 -0.63 -15.65
C TRP A 199 6.48 0.20 -15.66
N ARG A 200 5.41 -0.27 -16.29
CA ARG A 200 4.12 0.44 -16.24
C ARG A 200 3.56 0.54 -14.82
N VAL A 201 3.67 -0.54 -14.05
CA VAL A 201 3.21 -0.53 -12.65
C VAL A 201 4.17 0.28 -11.77
N ALA A 202 5.48 0.03 -11.85
CA ALA A 202 6.46 0.73 -11.03
C ALA A 202 6.45 2.25 -11.28
N LEU A 203 6.51 2.69 -12.54
CA LEU A 203 6.46 4.12 -12.87
C LEU A 203 5.10 4.74 -12.57
N GLY A 204 4.01 4.02 -12.85
CA GLY A 204 2.66 4.50 -12.54
C GLY A 204 2.50 4.81 -11.05
N LEU A 205 2.93 3.91 -10.18
CA LEU A 205 2.86 4.09 -8.73
C LEU A 205 3.83 5.18 -8.25
N ALA A 206 5.12 5.11 -8.64
CA ALA A 206 6.12 6.06 -8.19
C ALA A 206 5.79 7.50 -8.60
N LEU A 207 5.38 7.71 -9.85
CA LEU A 207 5.09 9.05 -10.36
C LEU A 207 3.78 9.62 -9.78
N SER A 208 2.71 8.82 -9.72
CA SER A 208 1.43 9.30 -9.21
C SER A 208 1.46 9.60 -7.71
N SER A 209 2.01 8.68 -6.90
CA SER A 209 2.12 8.89 -5.45
C SER A 209 3.14 10.00 -5.13
N GLY A 210 4.33 9.93 -5.74
CA GLY A 210 5.38 10.91 -5.54
C GLY A 210 4.94 12.34 -5.89
N TRP A 211 4.23 12.52 -7.01
CA TRP A 211 3.66 13.82 -7.37
C TRP A 211 2.77 14.38 -6.26
N ILE A 212 1.82 13.61 -5.78
CA ILE A 212 0.86 14.06 -4.75
C ILE A 212 1.56 14.29 -3.40
N GLU A 213 2.52 13.45 -3.02
CA GLU A 213 3.33 13.62 -1.81
C GLU A 213 4.21 14.86 -1.86
N ILE A 214 4.82 15.15 -3.01
CA ILE A 214 5.61 16.38 -3.22
C ILE A 214 4.73 17.62 -3.10
N LEU A 215 3.48 17.57 -3.58
CA LEU A 215 2.54 18.67 -3.37
C LEU A 215 2.20 18.85 -1.88
N GLY A 216 2.07 17.74 -1.13
CA GLY A 216 1.89 17.78 0.32
C GLY A 216 3.08 18.43 1.03
N LEU A 217 4.31 18.03 0.69
CA LEU A 217 5.53 18.62 1.21
C LEU A 217 5.60 20.14 0.93
N ALA A 218 5.33 20.56 -0.30
CA ALA A 218 5.37 21.96 -0.69
C ALA A 218 4.26 22.81 -0.03
N ALA A 219 3.08 22.22 0.19
CA ALA A 219 1.95 22.88 0.84
C ALA A 219 2.05 22.88 2.37
N ALA A 220 2.99 22.16 2.97
CA ALA A 220 3.09 21.97 4.43
C ALA A 220 3.21 23.29 5.21
N SER A 221 3.84 24.32 4.63
CA SER A 221 3.95 25.67 5.22
C SER A 221 2.60 26.41 5.28
N ALA A 222 1.67 26.08 4.39
CA ALA A 222 0.33 26.67 4.37
C ALA A 222 -0.63 25.98 5.36
N LEU A 223 -0.25 24.81 5.89
CA LEU A 223 -1.00 24.04 6.88
C LEU A 223 -0.82 24.62 8.28
N LYS A 224 -1.47 25.74 8.56
CA LYS A 224 -1.47 26.39 9.90
C LYS A 224 -2.33 25.59 10.90
N ASN A 225 -1.91 24.38 11.30
CA ASN A 225 -2.61 23.51 12.25
C ASN A 225 -4.09 23.20 11.88
N GLU A 226 -4.48 23.39 10.65
CA GLU A 226 -5.83 23.11 10.16
C GLU A 226 -5.98 21.64 9.76
N ALA A 227 -7.22 21.15 9.79
CA ALA A 227 -7.52 19.82 9.28
C ALA A 227 -7.14 19.71 7.80
N PRO A 228 -6.50 18.62 7.34
CA PRO A 228 -5.96 18.51 5.98
C PRO A 228 -6.98 18.78 4.85
N MET A 229 -8.25 18.48 5.10
CA MET A 229 -9.31 18.70 4.11
C MET A 229 -9.72 20.18 3.99
N ASN A 230 -9.66 20.96 5.07
CA ASN A 230 -9.85 22.41 5.02
C ASN A 230 -8.78 23.05 4.13
N THR A 231 -7.53 22.72 4.38
CA THR A 231 -6.40 23.20 3.58
C THR A 231 -6.54 22.82 2.11
N LEU A 232 -6.88 21.57 1.81
CA LEU A 232 -7.04 21.12 0.43
C LEU A 232 -8.18 21.89 -0.28
N ARG A 233 -9.32 22.11 0.40
CA ARG A 233 -10.43 22.90 -0.12
C ARG A 233 -10.01 24.34 -0.43
N ASP A 234 -9.27 24.96 0.48
CA ASP A 234 -8.88 26.36 0.37
C ASP A 234 -7.77 26.55 -0.69
N LEU A 235 -6.85 25.58 -0.82
CA LEU A 235 -5.84 25.53 -1.88
C LEU A 235 -6.45 25.50 -3.28
N VAL A 236 -7.54 24.78 -3.50
CA VAL A 236 -8.20 24.78 -4.82
C VAL A 236 -9.03 26.02 -5.08
N GLY A 237 -9.17 26.94 -4.11
CA GLY A 237 -9.82 28.25 -4.25
C GLY A 237 -11.18 28.39 -3.55
N GLY A 238 -11.60 27.41 -2.74
CA GLY A 238 -12.88 27.47 -2.02
C GLY A 238 -14.12 27.52 -2.94
N GLY A 239 -15.23 28.04 -2.45
CA GLY A 239 -16.46 28.23 -3.24
C GLY A 239 -16.91 26.97 -3.97
N LEU A 240 -17.39 27.12 -5.20
CA LEU A 240 -17.85 26.00 -6.03
C LEU A 240 -16.73 25.02 -6.37
N ILE A 241 -15.52 25.51 -6.66
CA ILE A 241 -14.38 24.64 -6.99
C ILE A 241 -13.99 23.81 -5.77
N GLY A 242 -13.95 24.42 -4.59
CA GLY A 242 -13.71 23.71 -3.33
C GLY A 242 -14.79 22.68 -3.03
N ALA A 243 -16.06 22.98 -3.28
CA ALA A 243 -17.16 22.02 -3.12
C ALA A 243 -17.02 20.82 -4.07
N LEU A 244 -16.70 21.05 -5.35
CA LEU A 244 -16.45 20.00 -6.33
C LEU A 244 -15.24 19.15 -5.95
N ALA A 245 -14.18 19.76 -5.40
CA ALA A 245 -13.02 19.03 -4.90
C ALA A 245 -13.38 18.14 -3.71
N MET A 246 -14.18 18.61 -2.76
CA MET A 246 -14.63 17.78 -1.62
C MET A 246 -15.53 16.64 -2.09
N LEU A 247 -16.40 16.88 -3.06
CA LEU A 247 -17.21 15.81 -3.67
C LEU A 247 -16.33 14.77 -4.36
N ALA A 248 -15.28 15.22 -5.09
CA ALA A 248 -14.32 14.33 -5.73
C ALA A 248 -13.54 13.47 -4.71
N VAL A 249 -13.14 14.06 -3.57
CA VAL A 249 -12.48 13.32 -2.48
C VAL A 249 -13.43 12.28 -1.88
N ALA A 250 -14.66 12.67 -1.56
CA ALA A 250 -15.65 11.75 -1.00
C ALA A 250 -15.96 10.59 -1.97
N GLY A 251 -16.20 10.89 -3.25
CA GLY A 251 -16.41 9.89 -4.29
C GLY A 251 -15.19 8.99 -4.50
N GLY A 252 -13.99 9.57 -4.57
CA GLY A 252 -12.74 8.82 -4.68
C GLY A 252 -12.48 7.89 -3.49
N THR A 253 -12.91 8.28 -2.28
CA THR A 253 -12.87 7.41 -1.10
C THR A 253 -13.78 6.21 -1.27
N VAL A 254 -15.02 6.40 -1.71
CA VAL A 254 -15.97 5.31 -2.01
C VAL A 254 -15.36 4.33 -3.03
N ALA A 255 -14.73 4.86 -4.09
CA ALA A 255 -14.10 4.02 -5.12
C ALA A 255 -12.97 3.16 -4.56
N ILE A 256 -11.98 3.77 -3.92
CA ILE A 256 -10.77 3.05 -3.46
C ILE A 256 -11.10 2.05 -2.36
N ASN A 257 -12.06 2.35 -1.48
CA ASN A 257 -12.45 1.43 -0.44
C ASN A 257 -13.25 0.24 -0.97
N ALA A 258 -14.08 0.43 -1.99
CA ALA A 258 -14.72 -0.71 -2.67
C ALA A 258 -13.70 -1.68 -3.26
N VAL A 259 -12.53 -1.20 -3.72
CA VAL A 259 -11.42 -2.04 -4.17
C VAL A 259 -10.70 -2.71 -3.01
N ASN A 260 -10.46 -2.00 -1.91
CA ASN A 260 -9.85 -2.58 -0.72
C ASN A 260 -10.72 -3.72 -0.16
N ASP A 261 -12.04 -3.53 -0.07
CA ASP A 261 -13.01 -4.55 0.34
C ASP A 261 -12.98 -5.76 -0.60
N TYR A 262 -12.91 -5.50 -1.92
CA TYR A 262 -12.82 -6.56 -2.92
C TYR A 262 -11.54 -7.38 -2.73
N SER A 263 -10.37 -6.76 -2.69
CA SER A 263 -9.07 -7.42 -2.51
C SER A 263 -8.93 -8.06 -1.12
N GLY A 264 -9.45 -7.40 -0.07
CA GLY A 264 -9.54 -7.96 1.27
C GLY A 264 -10.37 -9.25 1.32
N SER A 265 -11.50 -9.29 0.62
CA SER A 265 -12.33 -10.50 0.51
C SER A 265 -11.61 -11.64 -0.22
N LEU A 266 -10.78 -11.35 -1.22
CA LEU A 266 -9.94 -12.34 -1.89
C LEU A 266 -8.88 -12.91 -0.94
N SER A 267 -8.35 -12.11 -0.03
CA SER A 267 -7.40 -12.54 0.99
C SER A 267 -8.03 -13.54 1.96
N ILE A 268 -9.25 -13.30 2.44
CA ILE A 268 -10.00 -14.25 3.26
C ILE A 268 -10.20 -15.58 2.53
N GLN A 269 -10.56 -15.54 1.24
CA GLN A 269 -10.69 -16.76 0.43
C GLN A 269 -9.33 -17.45 0.21
N ALA A 270 -8.25 -16.68 0.04
CA ALA A 270 -6.91 -17.22 -0.08
C ALA A 270 -6.49 -17.96 1.19
N ALA A 271 -6.89 -17.49 2.37
CA ALA A 271 -6.70 -18.14 3.67
C ALA A 271 -7.48 -19.47 3.82
N GLY A 272 -8.35 -19.82 2.88
CA GLY A 272 -9.18 -21.02 2.94
C GLY A 272 -10.43 -20.88 3.82
N ILE A 273 -10.73 -19.67 4.29
CA ILE A 273 -11.91 -19.38 5.11
C ILE A 273 -13.13 -19.32 4.21
N ARG A 274 -14.14 -20.15 4.52
CA ARG A 274 -15.36 -20.32 3.71
C ARG A 274 -16.46 -19.36 4.16
N ILE A 275 -16.19 -18.08 4.11
CA ILE A 275 -17.20 -17.04 4.37
C ILE A 275 -17.64 -16.46 3.03
N PRO A 276 -18.95 -16.28 2.78
CA PRO A 276 -19.41 -15.56 1.59
C PRO A 276 -18.79 -14.16 1.52
N ARG A 277 -18.37 -13.75 0.31
CA ARG A 277 -17.72 -12.42 0.10
C ARG A 277 -18.50 -11.26 0.72
N PRO A 278 -19.85 -11.16 0.57
CA PRO A 278 -20.60 -10.06 1.18
C PRO A 278 -20.51 -10.03 2.70
N VAL A 279 -20.42 -11.19 3.36
CA VAL A 279 -20.28 -11.29 4.81
C VAL A 279 -18.89 -10.83 5.25
N ALA A 280 -17.83 -11.27 4.55
CA ALA A 280 -16.47 -10.82 4.83
C ALA A 280 -16.30 -9.30 4.63
N ALA A 281 -16.90 -8.75 3.57
CA ALA A 281 -16.92 -7.31 3.31
C ALA A 281 -17.71 -6.55 4.39
N ALA A 282 -18.87 -7.05 4.83
CA ALA A 282 -19.65 -6.41 5.88
C ALA A 282 -18.91 -6.38 7.23
N ILE A 283 -18.21 -7.48 7.57
CA ILE A 283 -17.37 -7.51 8.79
C ILE A 283 -16.22 -6.50 8.65
N GLY A 284 -15.53 -6.48 7.52
CA GLY A 284 -14.46 -5.52 7.24
C GLY A 284 -14.95 -4.08 7.35
N ALA A 285 -16.10 -3.77 6.74
CA ALA A 285 -16.74 -2.47 6.80
C ALA A 285 -17.09 -2.05 8.24
N ALA A 286 -17.68 -2.93 9.03
CA ALA A 286 -18.02 -2.64 10.43
C ALA A 286 -16.76 -2.33 11.28
N LEU A 287 -15.71 -3.12 11.10
CA LEU A 287 -14.42 -2.88 11.76
C LEU A 287 -13.77 -1.58 11.27
N GLY A 288 -13.80 -1.33 9.96
CA GLY A 288 -13.31 -0.09 9.35
C GLY A 288 -14.05 1.15 9.86
N PHE A 289 -15.37 1.07 10.04
CA PHE A 289 -16.17 2.14 10.64
C PHE A 289 -15.71 2.48 12.05
N ALA A 290 -15.61 1.48 12.93
CA ALA A 290 -15.15 1.66 14.28
C ALA A 290 -13.72 2.24 14.35
N LEU A 291 -12.82 1.72 13.49
CA LEU A 291 -11.44 2.18 13.40
C LEU A 291 -11.37 3.62 12.87
N THR A 292 -12.23 4.01 11.93
CA THR A 292 -12.31 5.39 11.42
C THR A 292 -12.70 6.37 12.53
N LEU A 293 -13.69 6.03 13.37
CA LEU A 293 -14.08 6.85 14.51
C LEU A 293 -12.93 7.02 15.51
N TRP A 294 -12.20 5.94 15.78
CA TRP A 294 -11.01 6.01 16.63
C TRP A 294 -9.89 6.87 16.01
N LEU A 295 -9.61 6.75 14.70
CA LEU A 295 -8.63 7.59 14.02
C LEU A 295 -9.00 9.07 14.10
N ASN A 296 -10.28 9.40 13.95
CA ASN A 296 -10.79 10.78 14.00
C ASN A 296 -10.83 11.37 15.43
N SER A 297 -10.60 10.58 16.46
CA SER A 297 -10.63 11.07 17.88
C SER A 297 -9.41 11.92 18.27
N GLY A 298 -8.50 12.20 17.34
CA GLY A 298 -7.29 13.01 17.54
C GLY A 298 -6.00 12.24 17.29
N GLY A 299 -4.89 12.97 17.14
CA GLY A 299 -3.57 12.39 16.88
C GLY A 299 -3.45 11.65 15.55
N LEU A 300 -4.18 12.10 14.51
CA LEU A 300 -4.23 11.42 13.22
C LEU A 300 -2.83 11.22 12.60
N GLY A 301 -1.92 12.20 12.72
CA GLY A 301 -0.57 12.10 12.17
C GLY A 301 0.20 10.90 12.69
N GLY A 302 0.33 10.75 14.00
CA GLY A 302 1.03 9.62 14.62
C GLY A 302 0.32 8.27 14.42
N LYS A 303 -1.03 8.25 14.43
CA LYS A 303 -1.80 7.04 14.12
C LYS A 303 -1.59 6.59 12.68
N PHE A 304 -1.55 7.52 11.73
CA PHE A 304 -1.30 7.25 10.33
C PHE A 304 0.14 6.80 10.10
N GLU A 305 1.12 7.45 10.72
CA GLU A 305 2.52 7.04 10.71
C GLU A 305 2.69 5.60 11.21
N ASN A 306 2.14 5.26 12.38
CA ASN A 306 2.20 3.90 12.92
C ASN A 306 1.57 2.88 11.99
N PHE A 307 0.45 3.22 11.36
CA PHE A 307 -0.20 2.35 10.38
C PHE A 307 0.70 2.13 9.15
N LEU A 308 1.30 3.19 8.60
CA LEU A 308 2.21 3.10 7.47
C LEU A 308 3.45 2.25 7.81
N LEU A 309 4.05 2.47 8.98
CA LEU A 309 5.19 1.67 9.44
C LEU A 309 4.80 0.20 9.61
N PHE A 310 3.65 -0.10 10.23
CA PHE A 310 3.14 -1.47 10.29
C PHE A 310 3.00 -2.09 8.89
N VAL A 311 2.43 -1.35 7.95
CA VAL A 311 2.32 -1.79 6.54
C VAL A 311 3.70 -1.97 5.90
N SER A 312 4.74 -1.27 6.30
CA SER A 312 6.09 -1.47 5.77
C SER A 312 6.73 -2.79 6.23
N TYR A 313 6.37 -3.33 7.38
CA TYR A 313 7.11 -4.43 8.01
C TYR A 313 6.81 -5.81 7.43
N TRP A 314 5.56 -6.10 7.05
CA TRP A 314 5.20 -7.45 6.64
C TRP A 314 5.19 -7.70 5.12
N PRO A 315 4.75 -6.77 4.21
CA PRO A 315 4.71 -7.04 2.78
C PRO A 315 6.10 -7.30 2.16
N PRO A 316 7.18 -6.61 2.56
CA PRO A 316 8.50 -6.91 2.04
C PRO A 316 8.99 -8.32 2.39
N ALA A 317 8.85 -8.74 3.65
CA ALA A 317 9.22 -10.09 4.08
C ALA A 317 8.39 -11.18 3.35
N TRP A 318 7.08 -10.96 3.20
CA TRP A 318 6.21 -11.83 2.42
C TRP A 318 6.58 -11.82 0.93
N GLY A 319 6.78 -10.64 0.35
CA GLY A 319 7.13 -10.46 -1.06
C GLY A 319 8.46 -11.10 -1.42
N ALA A 320 9.46 -11.04 -0.53
CA ALA A 320 10.74 -11.71 -0.71
C ALA A 320 10.58 -13.23 -0.86
N VAL A 321 9.76 -13.85 0.00
CA VAL A 321 9.46 -15.29 -0.09
C VAL A 321 8.76 -15.63 -1.41
N VAL A 322 7.74 -14.84 -1.80
CA VAL A 322 6.99 -15.05 -3.04
C VAL A 322 7.89 -14.91 -4.27
N LEU A 323 8.74 -13.87 -4.31
CA LEU A 323 9.68 -13.64 -5.42
C LEU A 323 10.76 -14.72 -5.49
N ALA A 324 11.32 -15.13 -4.35
CA ALA A 324 12.32 -16.21 -4.28
C ALA A 324 11.73 -17.52 -4.79
N ASP A 325 10.54 -17.90 -4.36
CA ASP A 325 9.85 -19.09 -4.84
C ASP A 325 9.54 -19.04 -6.33
N TRP A 326 9.04 -17.89 -6.80
CA TRP A 326 8.76 -17.64 -8.22
C TRP A 326 10.01 -17.82 -9.09
N TRP A 327 11.14 -17.32 -8.62
CA TRP A 327 12.41 -17.45 -9.32
C TRP A 327 12.92 -18.90 -9.33
N LEU A 328 12.73 -19.63 -8.22
CA LEU A 328 13.16 -21.04 -8.09
C LEU A 328 12.32 -21.99 -8.96
N ARG A 329 10.98 -21.82 -8.97
CA ARG A 329 10.06 -22.76 -9.64
C ARG A 329 10.03 -22.62 -11.16
N LYS A 330 10.38 -21.47 -11.71
CA LYS A 330 10.26 -21.14 -13.15
C LYS A 330 8.85 -21.28 -13.74
N ARG A 331 8.03 -22.24 -13.27
CA ARG A 331 6.61 -22.47 -13.65
C ARG A 331 5.79 -22.74 -12.41
N ILE A 332 4.53 -22.27 -12.43
CA ILE A 332 3.54 -22.55 -11.38
C ILE A 332 2.44 -23.41 -12.00
N ASP A 333 2.14 -24.53 -11.37
CA ASP A 333 0.95 -25.31 -11.64
C ASP A 333 -0.26 -24.59 -11.02
N ILE A 334 -1.03 -23.88 -11.86
CA ILE A 334 -2.20 -23.11 -11.45
C ILE A 334 -3.27 -24.05 -10.88
N ALA A 335 -3.45 -25.25 -11.44
CA ALA A 335 -4.46 -26.20 -10.98
C ALA A 335 -4.16 -26.67 -9.54
N ALA A 336 -2.89 -26.80 -9.19
CA ALA A 336 -2.47 -27.22 -7.85
C ALA A 336 -2.72 -26.15 -6.77
N ILE A 337 -2.72 -24.84 -7.14
CA ILE A 337 -2.85 -23.75 -6.17
C ILE A 337 -4.28 -23.21 -6.03
N VAL A 338 -5.18 -23.53 -6.94
CA VAL A 338 -6.59 -23.09 -6.89
C VAL A 338 -7.36 -23.80 -5.78
N ASP A 339 -7.20 -25.12 -5.64
CA ASP A 339 -7.89 -25.89 -4.61
C ASP A 339 -7.10 -25.87 -3.28
N TYR A 340 -7.60 -25.09 -2.31
CA TYR A 340 -6.98 -24.97 -0.99
C TYR A 340 -6.75 -26.33 -0.28
N ARG A 341 -7.62 -27.31 -0.52
CA ARG A 341 -7.50 -28.64 0.14
C ARG A 341 -6.28 -29.41 -0.31
N LYS A 342 -5.85 -29.21 -1.56
CA LYS A 342 -4.71 -29.90 -2.19
C LYS A 342 -3.37 -29.20 -1.93
N LEU A 343 -3.39 -28.00 -1.31
CA LEU A 343 -2.18 -27.26 -1.03
C LEU A 343 -1.25 -28.01 -0.09
N HIS A 344 0.05 -27.90 -0.33
CA HIS A 344 1.09 -28.34 0.61
C HIS A 344 1.04 -27.51 1.91
N SER A 345 1.76 -27.92 2.94
CA SER A 345 1.75 -27.23 4.24
C SER A 345 2.27 -25.78 4.18
N GLY A 346 3.30 -25.54 3.35
CA GLY A 346 3.93 -24.23 3.18
C GLY A 346 4.78 -23.76 4.36
N TRP A 347 5.14 -24.66 5.28
CA TRP A 347 5.86 -24.33 6.50
C TRP A 347 7.18 -23.57 6.26
N ARG A 348 7.91 -23.87 5.16
CA ARG A 348 9.17 -23.20 4.81
C ARG A 348 8.96 -21.72 4.55
N ALA A 349 7.93 -21.39 3.78
CA ALA A 349 7.57 -20.02 3.49
C ALA A 349 7.13 -19.28 4.76
N LEU A 350 6.36 -19.96 5.62
CA LEU A 350 5.93 -19.39 6.91
C LEU A 350 7.12 -19.11 7.83
N VAL A 351 8.04 -20.07 7.98
CA VAL A 351 9.23 -19.89 8.80
C VAL A 351 10.11 -18.78 8.26
N ALA A 352 10.32 -18.71 6.95
CA ALA A 352 11.10 -17.65 6.33
C ALA A 352 10.45 -16.26 6.53
N PHE A 353 9.13 -16.16 6.34
CA PHE A 353 8.36 -14.94 6.57
C PHE A 353 8.45 -14.49 8.03
N LEU A 354 8.22 -15.38 8.99
CA LEU A 354 8.30 -15.08 10.42
C LEU A 354 9.73 -14.74 10.86
N ALA A 355 10.74 -15.41 10.32
CA ALA A 355 12.15 -15.09 10.59
C ALA A 355 12.51 -13.69 10.08
N GLY A 356 12.06 -13.32 8.88
CA GLY A 356 12.26 -11.97 8.34
C GLY A 356 11.55 -10.91 9.19
N PHE A 357 10.29 -11.16 9.58
CA PHE A 357 9.55 -10.25 10.45
C PHE A 357 10.23 -10.13 11.84
N ALA A 358 10.61 -11.23 12.47
CA ALA A 358 11.29 -11.21 13.76
C ALA A 358 12.64 -10.48 13.70
N ALA A 359 13.45 -10.73 12.64
CA ALA A 359 14.71 -10.03 12.43
C ALA A 359 14.54 -8.52 12.20
N SER A 360 13.38 -8.06 11.74
CA SER A 360 13.11 -6.64 11.52
C SER A 360 12.79 -5.89 12.82
N ILE A 361 12.35 -6.57 13.90
CA ILE A 361 11.93 -5.93 15.15
C ILE A 361 12.97 -4.98 15.75
N PRO A 362 14.26 -5.33 15.86
CA PRO A 362 15.29 -4.42 16.38
C PRO A 362 15.49 -3.14 15.56
N PHE A 363 14.97 -3.07 14.32
CA PHE A 363 15.13 -1.97 13.37
C PHE A 363 13.86 -1.12 13.21
N MET A 364 12.77 -1.47 13.91
CA MET A 364 11.49 -0.77 13.85
C MET A 364 11.53 0.53 14.66
N ASN A 365 10.91 1.59 14.14
CA ASN A 365 10.71 2.85 14.84
C ASN A 365 9.27 3.34 14.68
N THR A 366 8.45 3.11 15.69
CA THR A 366 7.06 3.57 15.75
C THR A 366 6.85 4.47 16.95
N THR A 367 5.75 5.20 17.05
CA THR A 367 5.45 6.03 18.21
C THR A 367 5.19 5.21 19.50
N ILE A 368 4.94 3.90 19.36
CA ILE A 368 4.67 2.99 20.50
C ILE A 368 5.83 2.05 20.81
N PHE A 369 6.75 1.86 19.89
CA PHE A 369 7.91 0.98 20.05
C PHE A 369 9.08 1.47 19.22
N VAL A 370 10.24 1.62 19.86
CA VAL A 370 11.51 1.98 19.21
C VAL A 370 12.51 0.85 19.44
N GLY A 371 12.94 0.24 18.34
CA GLY A 371 13.95 -0.82 18.35
C GLY A 371 15.32 -0.30 18.77
N TRP A 372 16.23 -1.22 19.10
CA TRP A 372 17.57 -0.86 19.55
C TRP A 372 18.37 -0.09 18.49
N VAL A 373 18.25 -0.48 17.20
CA VAL A 373 19.02 0.14 16.10
C VAL A 373 18.58 1.58 15.83
N PRO A 374 17.29 1.91 15.67
CA PRO A 374 16.85 3.30 15.59
C PRO A 374 17.28 4.14 16.80
N ALA A 375 17.17 3.59 18.00
CA ALA A 375 17.47 4.34 19.22
C ALA A 375 18.97 4.66 19.38
N ASN A 376 19.87 3.77 18.94
CA ASN A 376 21.30 3.86 19.30
C ASN A 376 22.25 4.04 18.08
N VAL A 377 21.78 3.74 16.87
CA VAL A 377 22.64 3.71 15.67
C VAL A 377 22.13 4.63 14.56
N LEU A 378 20.82 4.58 14.28
CA LEU A 378 20.22 5.26 13.13
C LEU A 378 19.49 6.56 13.49
N HIS A 379 19.65 7.06 14.71
CA HIS A 379 19.07 8.35 15.13
C HIS A 379 17.59 8.49 14.73
N GLY A 380 16.78 7.46 15.01
CA GLY A 380 15.38 7.41 14.65
C GLY A 380 15.07 6.85 13.25
N GLY A 381 16.06 6.50 12.45
CA GLY A 381 15.87 5.92 11.13
C GLY A 381 15.32 4.48 11.22
N ASP A 382 14.31 4.15 10.42
CA ASP A 382 13.70 2.82 10.33
C ASP A 382 14.08 2.14 9.01
N ILE A 383 14.72 0.98 9.09
CA ILE A 383 15.08 0.13 7.93
C ILE A 383 14.51 -1.30 8.06
N ALA A 384 13.55 -1.49 8.94
CA ALA A 384 12.97 -2.80 9.27
C ALA A 384 12.48 -3.54 8.02
N TYR A 385 11.88 -2.82 7.07
CA TYR A 385 11.36 -3.39 5.83
C TYR A 385 12.45 -4.02 4.94
N LEU A 386 13.64 -3.41 4.88
CA LEU A 386 14.80 -3.94 4.13
C LEU A 386 15.34 -5.20 4.81
N VAL A 387 15.49 -5.15 6.12
CA VAL A 387 15.97 -6.32 6.92
C VAL A 387 14.99 -7.46 6.78
N GLY A 388 13.69 -7.20 6.92
CA GLY A 388 12.64 -8.21 6.74
C GLY A 388 12.69 -8.86 5.36
N PHE A 389 12.83 -8.05 4.29
CA PHE A 389 12.96 -8.53 2.93
C PHE A 389 14.18 -9.45 2.74
N VAL A 390 15.36 -8.98 3.14
CA VAL A 390 16.62 -9.69 2.95
C VAL A 390 16.63 -11.00 3.73
N VAL A 391 16.26 -10.97 5.01
CA VAL A 391 16.29 -12.15 5.88
C VAL A 391 15.26 -13.18 5.44
N ALA A 392 14.01 -12.75 5.15
CA ALA A 392 12.98 -13.69 4.67
C ALA A 392 13.39 -14.36 3.35
N GLY A 393 13.92 -13.59 2.41
CA GLY A 393 14.41 -14.11 1.13
C GLY A 393 15.56 -15.10 1.31
N ALA A 394 16.57 -14.75 2.11
CA ALA A 394 17.72 -15.62 2.38
C ALA A 394 17.31 -16.94 3.08
N VAL A 395 16.49 -16.84 4.13
CA VAL A 395 16.00 -18.03 4.86
C VAL A 395 15.18 -18.92 3.93
N TYR A 396 14.31 -18.34 3.08
CA TYR A 396 13.54 -19.14 2.12
C TYR A 396 14.43 -19.85 1.12
N LEU A 397 15.43 -19.18 0.54
CA LEU A 397 16.38 -19.78 -0.40
C LEU A 397 17.18 -20.94 0.22
N ILE A 398 17.52 -20.84 1.51
CA ILE A 398 18.19 -21.91 2.26
C ILE A 398 17.25 -23.11 2.47
N LEU A 399 16.00 -22.86 2.88
CA LEU A 399 15.03 -23.92 3.19
C LEU A 399 14.43 -24.59 1.96
N ALA A 400 14.48 -23.96 0.78
CA ALA A 400 13.85 -24.43 -0.45
C ALA A 400 14.84 -25.01 -1.48
N GLN A 401 16.00 -25.49 -1.05
CA GLN A 401 17.02 -26.07 -1.95
C GLN A 401 16.54 -27.29 -2.74
N ASP A 402 15.66 -28.10 -2.17
CA ASP A 402 15.03 -29.23 -2.84
C ASP A 402 14.06 -28.80 -3.95
N VAL A 403 13.35 -27.70 -3.78
CA VAL A 403 12.50 -27.10 -4.84
C VAL A 403 13.35 -26.76 -6.06
N ARG A 404 14.55 -26.21 -5.83
CA ARG A 404 15.54 -25.93 -6.88
C ARG A 404 16.03 -27.21 -7.58
N ALA A 405 16.26 -28.28 -6.81
CA ALA A 405 16.73 -29.56 -7.35
C ALA A 405 15.68 -30.22 -8.25
N VAL A 406 14.39 -30.17 -7.88
CA VAL A 406 13.27 -30.67 -8.69
C VAL A 406 13.12 -29.86 -9.98
N ALA A 407 13.11 -28.54 -9.89
CA ALA A 407 12.99 -27.65 -11.05
C ALA A 407 14.14 -27.85 -12.06
N ASN A 408 15.35 -28.14 -11.58
CA ASN A 408 16.50 -28.44 -12.44
C ASN A 408 16.38 -29.81 -13.12
N ARG A 409 15.83 -30.83 -12.44
CA ARG A 409 15.60 -32.18 -13.04
C ARG A 409 14.55 -32.11 -14.16
N GLU A 410 13.47 -31.39 -13.94
CA GLU A 410 12.41 -31.21 -14.96
C GLU A 410 12.92 -30.45 -16.19
N SER A 411 13.83 -29.48 -16.02
CA SER A 411 14.43 -28.73 -17.13
C SER A 411 15.40 -29.58 -17.97
N VAL A 412 15.97 -30.66 -17.43
CA VAL A 412 16.86 -31.60 -18.12
C VAL A 412 16.09 -32.67 -18.90
N HIS A 413 14.84 -32.96 -18.51
CA HIS A 413 13.99 -33.96 -19.13
C HIS A 413 13.00 -33.41 -20.18
N GLU A 414 12.98 -32.11 -20.45
CA GLU A 414 12.20 -31.59 -21.56
C GLU A 414 12.95 -31.91 -22.89
N PRO A 415 12.43 -32.82 -23.75
CA PRO A 415 13.00 -32.98 -25.08
C PRO A 415 12.92 -31.65 -25.81
N GLN A 416 13.95 -31.31 -26.55
CA GLN A 416 13.97 -30.16 -27.47
C GLN A 416 12.91 -30.37 -28.56
N LEU A 417 11.64 -30.28 -28.21
CA LEU A 417 10.54 -30.32 -29.16
C LEU A 417 10.24 -28.89 -29.60
N THR A 418 10.62 -28.70 -30.86
CA THR A 418 10.19 -27.68 -31.82
C THR A 418 10.86 -26.30 -31.76
N ARG A 419 12.04 -26.22 -32.38
CA ARG A 419 12.21 -25.19 -33.41
C ARG A 419 11.66 -25.77 -34.74
N ALA A 420 10.50 -25.37 -35.14
CA ALA A 420 9.98 -25.41 -36.50
C ALA A 420 9.03 -24.22 -36.64
#